data_1e3755dee084286af92083bbc06314f3
#
_entry.id   1e3755dee084286af92083bbc06314f3
#
_cell.length_a   1.000
_cell.length_b   1.000
_cell.length_c   1.000
_cell.angle_alpha   90.00
_cell.angle_beta   90.00
_cell.angle_gamma   90.00
#
_symmetry.space_group_name_H-M   'P 1'
#
loop_
_entity.id
_entity.type
_entity.pdbx_description
1 polymer ?
#
loop_
_entity_poly.entity_id
_entity_poly.type
_entity_poly.pdbx_seq_one_letter_code
_entity_poly.pdbx_strand_id
1 'polypeptide(L)'
;EPGTGATVVKHGNRASTSKSGSADVLEALGIQLDMPIKSVAACARQVGITFLFAMTFHPSMRFVGPTRKILGIPTAFNYLGPMTNPARVSSSAIGVANPQMVEKMAWVFANRGDHALVFRGDDGLDELTIATTSQIWEASGGTLQKYVFNPEGYGIERSSLDNLRGGDAEYNASVFRAVLA
;
A
#
# COMPACT_ATOMS: atom_id res chain seq x y z
N GLU A 1 1.88 7.07 -11.15
CA GLU A 1 2.52 7.97 -10.17
C GLU A 1 3.92 8.46 -10.59
N PRO A 2 4.89 7.63 -11.06
CA PRO A 2 6.13 8.16 -11.62
C PRO A 2 5.92 9.11 -12.80
N GLY A 3 4.85 8.95 -13.56
CA GLY A 3 4.44 9.84 -14.64
C GLY A 3 4.12 11.28 -14.21
N THR A 4 3.91 11.53 -12.92
CA THR A 4 3.71 12.87 -12.34
C THR A 4 5.01 13.55 -11.90
N GLY A 5 6.17 12.90 -12.07
CA GLY A 5 7.47 13.37 -11.59
C GLY A 5 7.77 13.00 -10.14
N ALA A 6 6.86 12.34 -9.43
CA ALA A 6 7.09 11.87 -8.07
C ALA A 6 7.89 10.56 -8.05
N THR A 7 8.89 10.45 -7.18
CA THR A 7 9.57 9.17 -6.91
C THR A 7 8.70 8.32 -5.99
N VAL A 8 8.39 7.11 -6.42
CA VAL A 8 7.55 6.16 -5.68
C VAL A 8 8.40 5.09 -5.00
N VAL A 9 8.20 4.93 -3.70
CA VAL A 9 8.86 3.90 -2.91
C VAL A 9 7.80 3.03 -2.25
N LYS A 10 7.45 1.92 -2.90
CA LYS A 10 6.44 0.99 -2.38
C LYS A 10 7.08 0.03 -1.39
N HIS A 11 6.55 0.01 -0.18
CA HIS A 11 6.91 -0.98 0.84
C HIS A 11 5.86 -2.09 0.87
N GLY A 12 6.27 -3.34 0.84
CA GLY A 12 5.32 -4.45 0.79
C GLY A 12 5.93 -5.82 1.06
N ASN A 13 5.07 -6.83 1.08
CA ASN A 13 5.44 -8.22 1.34
C ASN A 13 4.65 -9.17 0.42
N ARG A 14 4.99 -10.47 0.48
CA ARG A 14 4.18 -11.55 -0.09
C ARG A 14 2.86 -11.68 0.67
N ALA A 15 1.88 -12.31 0.02
CA ALA A 15 0.60 -12.61 0.64
C ALA A 15 0.78 -13.46 1.91
N SER A 16 -0.02 -13.17 2.93
CA SER A 16 -0.12 -14.01 4.12
C SER A 16 -1.46 -14.72 4.22
N THR A 17 -2.53 -14.10 3.72
CA THR A 17 -3.92 -14.60 3.80
C THR A 17 -4.67 -14.45 2.48
N SER A 18 -4.26 -13.54 1.59
CA SER A 18 -4.84 -13.35 0.25
C SER A 18 -4.23 -14.32 -0.77
N LYS A 19 -4.84 -14.43 -1.97
CA LYS A 19 -4.35 -15.28 -3.07
C LYS A 19 -2.99 -14.82 -3.60
N SER A 20 -2.72 -13.51 -3.60
CA SER A 20 -1.43 -12.94 -3.95
C SER A 20 -1.24 -11.58 -3.25
N GLY A 21 -0.02 -11.24 -2.92
CA GLY A 21 0.38 -9.91 -2.45
C GLY A 21 1.12 -9.15 -3.53
N SER A 22 1.43 -7.89 -3.28
CA SER A 22 2.15 -7.05 -4.26
C SER A 22 3.52 -7.63 -4.65
N ALA A 23 4.23 -8.24 -3.71
CA ALA A 23 5.52 -8.88 -3.99
C ALA A 23 5.37 -10.08 -4.92
N ASP A 24 4.34 -10.91 -4.74
CA ASP A 24 4.10 -12.09 -5.58
C ASP A 24 3.82 -11.67 -7.04
N VAL A 25 3.05 -10.61 -7.25
CA VAL A 25 2.77 -10.07 -8.59
C VAL A 25 4.02 -9.50 -9.25
N LEU A 26 4.86 -8.78 -8.49
CA LEU A 26 6.11 -8.24 -9.02
C LEU A 26 7.10 -9.36 -9.42
N GLU A 27 7.18 -10.45 -8.66
CA GLU A 27 7.97 -11.63 -9.05
C GLU A 27 7.43 -12.28 -10.34
N ALA A 28 6.10 -12.43 -10.48
CA ALA A 28 5.48 -12.93 -11.71
C ALA A 28 5.68 -12.01 -12.93
N LEU A 29 5.91 -10.71 -12.69
CA LEU A 29 6.33 -9.75 -13.72
C LEU A 29 7.84 -9.83 -14.05
N GLY A 30 8.61 -10.66 -13.34
CA GLY A 30 10.05 -10.84 -13.54
C GLY A 30 10.91 -9.84 -12.75
N ILE A 31 10.34 -9.10 -11.81
CA ILE A 31 11.08 -8.14 -10.98
C ILE A 31 11.76 -8.89 -9.82
N GLN A 32 13.07 -8.73 -9.72
CA GLN A 32 13.84 -9.30 -8.61
C GLN A 32 13.62 -8.48 -7.34
N LEU A 33 13.09 -9.10 -6.29
CA LEU A 33 12.80 -8.44 -5.01
C LEU A 33 13.98 -8.47 -4.03
N ASP A 34 14.76 -9.54 -4.08
CA ASP A 34 15.92 -9.73 -3.19
C ASP A 34 17.17 -9.07 -3.79
N MET A 35 17.15 -7.75 -3.79
CA MET A 35 18.28 -6.94 -4.26
C MET A 35 19.03 -6.32 -3.09
N PRO A 36 20.36 -6.09 -3.24
CA PRO A 36 21.11 -5.29 -2.28
C PRO A 36 20.49 -3.90 -2.08
N ILE A 37 20.48 -3.39 -0.85
CA ILE A 37 19.88 -2.08 -0.50
C ILE A 37 20.39 -0.96 -1.40
N LYS A 38 21.69 -0.99 -1.78
CA LYS A 38 22.27 0.02 -2.70
C LYS A 38 21.61 -0.02 -4.09
N SER A 39 21.29 -1.21 -4.60
CA SER A 39 20.61 -1.39 -5.89
C SER A 39 19.16 -0.91 -5.83
N VAL A 40 18.46 -1.21 -4.74
CA VAL A 40 17.08 -0.70 -4.49
C VAL A 40 17.06 0.83 -4.47
N ALA A 41 18.02 1.47 -3.79
CA ALA A 41 18.13 2.91 -3.75
C ALA A 41 18.54 3.53 -5.11
N ALA A 42 19.37 2.83 -5.90
CA ALA A 42 19.73 3.25 -7.26
C ALA A 42 18.51 3.19 -8.19
N CYS A 43 17.68 2.14 -8.09
CA CYS A 43 16.44 1.99 -8.84
C CYS A 43 15.49 3.18 -8.60
N ALA A 44 15.26 3.56 -7.34
CA ALA A 44 14.45 4.74 -7.02
C ALA A 44 14.94 6.01 -7.73
N ARG A 45 16.26 6.25 -7.74
CA ARG A 45 16.84 7.45 -8.35
C ARG A 45 16.84 7.44 -9.88
N GLN A 46 17.05 6.27 -10.51
CA GLN A 46 17.21 6.15 -11.95
C GLN A 46 15.90 5.93 -12.68
N VAL A 47 15.00 5.18 -12.07
CA VAL A 47 13.72 4.76 -12.68
C VAL A 47 12.53 5.54 -12.12
N GLY A 48 12.67 6.19 -10.96
CA GLY A 48 11.60 6.91 -10.28
C GLY A 48 10.66 6.02 -9.48
N ILE A 49 10.86 4.69 -9.48
CA ILE A 49 10.08 3.75 -8.67
C ILE A 49 10.97 2.64 -8.13
N THR A 50 10.70 2.19 -6.90
CA THR A 50 11.35 1.01 -6.32
C THR A 50 10.42 0.28 -5.34
N PHE A 51 10.76 -0.96 -5.05
CA PHE A 51 10.04 -1.80 -4.10
C PHE A 51 10.95 -2.16 -2.92
N LEU A 52 10.48 -1.88 -1.71
CA LEU A 52 11.15 -2.26 -0.47
C LEU A 52 10.52 -3.56 0.06
N PHE A 53 11.20 -4.66 -0.18
CA PHE A 53 10.72 -5.96 0.27
C PHE A 53 10.84 -6.08 1.79
N ALA A 54 9.71 -6.24 2.49
CA ALA A 54 9.65 -6.14 3.94
C ALA A 54 10.59 -7.13 4.66
N MET A 55 10.82 -8.32 4.12
CA MET A 55 11.74 -9.30 4.72
C MET A 55 13.19 -8.83 4.72
N THR A 56 13.62 -8.12 3.68
CA THR A 56 14.97 -7.55 3.57
C THR A 56 15.14 -6.34 4.51
N PHE A 57 14.13 -5.49 4.57
CA PHE A 57 14.21 -4.21 5.31
C PHE A 57 13.79 -4.31 6.79
N HIS A 58 13.06 -5.35 7.18
CA HIS A 58 12.64 -5.61 8.57
C HIS A 58 13.03 -7.02 9.03
N PRO A 59 14.32 -7.35 9.08
CA PRO A 59 14.78 -8.72 9.39
C PRO A 59 14.34 -9.21 10.77
N SER A 60 14.09 -8.31 11.72
CA SER A 60 13.59 -8.65 13.06
C SER A 60 12.15 -9.22 13.04
N MET A 61 11.36 -8.93 12.00
CA MET A 61 10.00 -9.45 11.87
C MET A 61 9.95 -10.99 11.76
N ARG A 62 11.06 -11.63 11.39
CA ARG A 62 11.17 -13.12 11.39
C ARG A 62 10.90 -13.74 12.75
N PHE A 63 11.20 -13.04 13.85
CA PHE A 63 11.01 -13.54 15.21
C PHE A 63 9.54 -13.50 15.66
N VAL A 64 8.74 -12.57 15.13
CA VAL A 64 7.31 -12.45 15.46
C VAL A 64 6.41 -13.21 14.49
N GLY A 65 6.92 -13.55 13.30
CA GLY A 65 6.15 -14.27 12.27
C GLY A 65 5.52 -15.57 12.75
N PRO A 66 6.27 -16.50 13.37
CA PRO A 66 5.74 -17.76 13.87
C PRO A 66 4.63 -17.56 14.91
N THR A 67 4.82 -16.66 15.88
CA THR A 67 3.83 -16.35 16.91
C THR A 67 2.54 -15.79 16.30
N ARG A 68 2.65 -14.86 15.33
CA ARG A 68 1.49 -14.32 14.61
C ARG A 68 0.70 -15.41 13.88
N LYS A 69 1.40 -16.35 13.26
CA LYS A 69 0.78 -17.49 12.56
C LYS A 69 0.02 -18.40 13.52
N ILE A 70 0.57 -18.66 14.71
CA ILE A 70 -0.09 -19.48 15.74
C ILE A 70 -1.33 -18.76 16.29
N LEU A 71 -1.24 -17.45 16.53
CA LEU A 71 -2.37 -16.65 17.04
C LEU A 71 -3.55 -16.60 16.07
N GLY A 72 -3.30 -16.56 14.75
CA GLY A 72 -4.33 -16.56 13.72
C GLY A 72 -5.29 -15.35 13.73
N ILE A 73 -4.98 -14.32 14.50
CA ILE A 73 -5.80 -13.10 14.66
C ILE A 73 -5.01 -11.86 14.22
N PRO A 74 -5.69 -10.78 13.81
CA PRO A 74 -5.03 -9.49 13.58
C PRO A 74 -4.33 -8.98 14.85
N THR A 75 -3.13 -8.45 14.67
CA THR A 75 -2.32 -7.88 15.74
C THR A 75 -1.88 -6.47 15.35
N ALA A 76 -1.25 -5.73 16.25
CA ALA A 76 -0.67 -4.41 15.95
C ALA A 76 0.28 -4.45 14.74
N PHE A 77 0.96 -5.56 14.51
CA PHE A 77 1.85 -5.74 13.35
C PHE A 77 1.15 -5.70 11.99
N ASN A 78 -0.17 -5.84 11.93
CA ASN A 78 -0.93 -5.67 10.70
C ASN A 78 -1.00 -4.19 10.28
N TYR A 79 -0.85 -3.27 11.22
CA TYR A 79 -0.96 -1.83 11.01
C TYR A 79 0.39 -1.11 11.05
N LEU A 80 1.42 -1.71 11.66
CA LEU A 80 2.74 -1.10 11.77
C LEU A 80 3.49 -1.02 10.44
N GLY A 81 3.29 -1.99 9.54
CA GLY A 81 4.00 -2.06 8.26
C GLY A 81 3.92 -0.76 7.45
N PRO A 82 2.72 -0.24 7.13
CA PRO A 82 2.59 1.02 6.40
C PRO A 82 3.21 2.23 7.12
N MET A 83 3.22 2.23 8.45
CA MET A 83 3.74 3.32 9.27
C MET A 83 5.26 3.27 9.48
N THR A 84 5.94 2.25 8.98
CA THR A 84 7.38 2.00 9.17
C THR A 84 8.14 1.85 7.87
N ASN A 85 7.74 2.57 6.82
CA ASN A 85 8.47 2.56 5.55
C ASN A 85 9.93 2.99 5.79
N PRO A 86 10.92 2.12 5.50
CA PRO A 86 12.32 2.39 5.82
C PRO A 86 12.93 3.51 4.98
N ALA A 87 12.31 3.90 3.88
CA ALA A 87 12.78 5.04 3.07
C ALA A 87 12.48 6.40 3.71
N ARG A 88 11.67 6.47 4.77
CA ARG A 88 11.28 7.73 5.42
C ARG A 88 10.78 8.76 4.41
N VAL A 89 9.84 8.35 3.57
CA VAL A 89 9.25 9.17 2.52
C VAL A 89 8.59 10.43 3.10
N SER A 90 8.61 11.53 2.36
CA SER A 90 7.99 12.80 2.76
C SER A 90 6.46 12.75 2.71
N SER A 91 5.91 11.87 1.89
CA SER A 91 4.46 11.73 1.72
C SER A 91 4.09 10.26 1.61
N SER A 92 2.95 9.88 2.17
CA SER A 92 2.45 8.50 2.18
C SER A 92 1.00 8.42 1.71
N ALA A 93 0.66 7.34 0.97
CA ALA A 93 -0.70 6.98 0.62
C ALA A 93 -0.97 5.57 1.15
N ILE A 94 -1.95 5.42 2.05
CA ILE A 94 -2.16 4.20 2.82
C ILE A 94 -3.62 3.84 2.86
N GLY A 95 -3.96 2.69 2.31
CA GLY A 95 -5.27 2.08 2.44
C GLY A 95 -5.41 1.27 3.72
N VAL A 96 -6.59 1.33 4.35
CA VAL A 96 -6.87 0.66 5.62
C VAL A 96 -8.27 0.06 5.62
N ALA A 97 -8.39 -1.25 5.55
CA ALA A 97 -9.69 -1.93 5.55
C ALA A 97 -10.47 -1.80 6.88
N ASN A 98 -9.77 -1.80 8.02
CA ASN A 98 -10.41 -1.72 9.32
C ASN A 98 -10.83 -0.28 9.67
N PRO A 99 -12.14 0.03 9.75
CA PRO A 99 -12.62 1.40 9.98
C PRO A 99 -12.18 2.00 11.32
N GLN A 100 -11.92 1.16 12.35
CA GLN A 100 -11.49 1.63 13.65
C GLN A 100 -10.01 2.07 13.68
N MET A 101 -9.24 1.66 12.66
CA MET A 101 -7.80 1.93 12.58
C MET A 101 -7.45 3.10 11.67
N VAL A 102 -8.31 3.46 10.72
CA VAL A 102 -8.02 4.50 9.71
C VAL A 102 -7.61 5.81 10.39
N GLU A 103 -8.47 6.35 11.23
CA GLU A 103 -8.23 7.64 11.91
C GLU A 103 -7.05 7.55 12.88
N LYS A 104 -6.90 6.42 13.61
CA LYS A 104 -5.77 6.22 14.53
C LYS A 104 -4.43 6.26 13.79
N MET A 105 -4.36 5.62 12.63
CA MET A 105 -3.17 5.63 11.79
C MET A 105 -2.90 7.02 11.23
N ALA A 106 -3.93 7.73 10.78
CA ALA A 106 -3.80 9.10 10.31
C ALA A 106 -3.25 10.04 11.40
N TRP A 107 -3.71 9.90 12.64
CA TRP A 107 -3.16 10.66 13.78
C TRP A 107 -1.70 10.33 14.08
N VAL A 108 -1.23 9.09 13.83
CA VAL A 108 0.20 8.77 13.98
C VAL A 108 1.04 9.60 13.01
N PHE A 109 0.62 9.74 11.75
CA PHE A 109 1.32 10.57 10.77
C PHE A 109 1.24 12.06 11.12
N ALA A 110 0.07 12.56 11.50
CA ALA A 110 -0.10 13.95 11.93
C ALA A 110 0.84 14.29 13.10
N ASN A 111 0.86 13.44 14.15
CA ASN A 111 1.72 13.65 15.32
C ASN A 111 3.23 13.56 15.02
N ARG A 112 3.61 12.89 13.95
CA ARG A 112 5.01 12.87 13.46
C ARG A 112 5.35 14.09 12.61
N GLY A 113 4.37 14.89 12.21
CA GLY A 113 4.52 15.96 11.25
C GLY A 113 4.67 15.48 9.80
N ASP A 114 4.36 14.21 9.54
CA ASP A 114 4.41 13.62 8.20
C ASP A 114 3.22 14.11 7.36
N HIS A 115 3.39 14.10 6.03
CA HIS A 115 2.26 14.25 5.10
C HIS A 115 1.75 12.86 4.70
N ALA A 116 0.46 12.57 4.93
CA ALA A 116 -0.12 11.29 4.60
C ALA A 116 -1.60 11.38 4.21
N LEU A 117 -1.99 10.62 3.20
CA LEU A 117 -3.39 10.30 2.90
C LEU A 117 -3.66 8.89 3.42
N VAL A 118 -4.53 8.78 4.41
CA VAL A 118 -5.01 7.48 4.93
C VAL A 118 -6.46 7.33 4.50
N PHE A 119 -6.79 6.26 3.81
CA PHE A 119 -8.10 6.17 3.16
C PHE A 119 -8.71 4.78 3.28
N ARG A 120 -10.03 4.74 3.06
CA ARG A 120 -10.84 3.54 3.04
C ARG A 120 -12.05 3.75 2.14
N GLY A 121 -12.33 2.77 1.26
CA GLY A 121 -13.57 2.72 0.50
C GLY A 121 -14.79 2.49 1.41
N ASP A 122 -15.92 3.12 1.09
CA ASP A 122 -17.17 2.90 1.82
C ASP A 122 -17.73 1.49 1.61
N ASP A 123 -17.23 0.77 0.58
CA ASP A 123 -17.43 -0.66 0.33
C ASP A 123 -16.56 -1.58 1.20
N GLY A 124 -15.60 -1.02 1.92
CA GLY A 124 -14.70 -1.75 2.80
C GLY A 124 -13.31 -2.03 2.26
N LEU A 125 -13.02 -1.66 1.01
CA LEU A 125 -11.68 -1.79 0.43
C LEU A 125 -10.68 -0.87 1.12
N ASP A 126 -9.45 -1.31 1.22
CA ASP A 126 -8.28 -0.53 1.59
C ASP A 126 -7.67 0.21 0.39
N GLU A 127 -8.54 0.70 -0.50
CA GLU A 127 -8.18 1.43 -1.71
C GLU A 127 -9.14 2.62 -1.91
N LEU A 128 -8.77 3.56 -2.78
CA LEU A 128 -9.72 4.51 -3.34
C LEU A 128 -10.58 3.78 -4.36
N THR A 129 -11.81 3.45 -3.95
CA THR A 129 -12.69 2.64 -4.77
C THR A 129 -13.34 3.42 -5.90
N ILE A 130 -13.62 2.73 -7.01
CA ILE A 130 -14.48 3.22 -8.08
C ILE A 130 -15.92 2.67 -8.01
N ALA A 131 -16.21 1.80 -7.03
CA ALA A 131 -17.55 1.23 -6.87
C ALA A 131 -18.48 2.17 -6.06
N THR A 132 -17.90 2.95 -5.15
CA THR A 132 -18.64 3.91 -4.31
C THR A 132 -17.71 5.09 -3.97
N THR A 133 -17.97 5.79 -2.89
CA THR A 133 -17.11 6.84 -2.35
C THR A 133 -16.03 6.25 -1.44
N SER A 134 -14.99 7.05 -1.14
CA SER A 134 -13.97 6.71 -0.16
C SER A 134 -13.81 7.83 0.86
N GLN A 135 -13.57 7.47 2.10
CA GLN A 135 -13.22 8.41 3.15
C GLN A 135 -11.70 8.61 3.16
N ILE A 136 -11.26 9.85 3.20
CA ILE A 136 -9.85 10.22 3.26
C ILE A 136 -9.58 11.03 4.53
N TRP A 137 -8.54 10.65 5.27
CA TRP A 137 -7.95 11.42 6.34
C TRP A 137 -6.57 11.91 5.88
N GLU A 138 -6.44 13.20 5.70
CA GLU A 138 -5.20 13.85 5.31
C GLU A 138 -4.48 14.41 6.54
N ALA A 139 -3.31 13.86 6.82
CA ALA A 139 -2.39 14.37 7.82
C ALA A 139 -1.41 15.34 7.14
N SER A 140 -1.31 16.56 7.65
CA SER A 140 -0.37 17.57 7.14
C SER A 140 -0.09 18.62 8.21
N GLY A 141 1.18 18.98 8.41
CA GLY A 141 1.58 20.03 9.33
C GLY A 141 1.09 19.85 10.78
N GLY A 142 0.97 18.62 11.26
CA GLY A 142 0.48 18.30 12.60
C GLY A 142 -1.06 18.35 12.74
N THR A 143 -1.78 18.57 11.66
CA THR A 143 -3.25 18.61 11.62
C THR A 143 -3.82 17.42 10.86
N LEU A 144 -5.09 17.16 11.09
CA LEU A 144 -5.84 16.11 10.41
C LEU A 144 -7.11 16.71 9.80
N GLN A 145 -7.28 16.53 8.50
CA GLN A 145 -8.50 16.88 7.78
C GLN A 145 -9.18 15.60 7.27
N LYS A 146 -10.51 15.61 7.25
CA LYS A 146 -11.30 14.50 6.71
C LYS A 146 -12.18 14.99 5.58
N TYR A 147 -12.19 14.26 4.46
CA TYR A 147 -13.07 14.55 3.32
C TYR A 147 -13.44 13.27 2.56
N VAL A 148 -14.39 13.39 1.66
CA VAL A 148 -14.91 12.30 0.84
C VAL A 148 -14.35 12.43 -0.57
N PHE A 149 -13.79 11.33 -1.08
CA PHE A 149 -13.47 11.19 -2.49
C PHE A 149 -14.66 10.54 -3.21
N ASN A 150 -15.17 11.20 -4.25
CA ASN A 150 -16.15 10.63 -5.16
C ASN A 150 -15.52 10.52 -6.56
N PRO A 151 -15.35 9.30 -7.13
CA PRO A 151 -14.71 9.11 -8.43
C PRO A 151 -15.42 9.87 -9.57
N GLU A 152 -16.74 9.97 -9.54
CA GLU A 152 -17.51 10.69 -10.58
C GLU A 152 -17.14 12.17 -10.66
N GLY A 153 -16.79 12.79 -9.53
CA GLY A 153 -16.32 14.18 -9.49
C GLY A 153 -15.00 14.42 -10.25
N TYR A 154 -14.29 13.36 -10.59
CA TYR A 154 -13.04 13.36 -11.36
C TYR A 154 -13.20 12.75 -12.76
N GLY A 155 -14.43 12.52 -13.21
CA GLY A 155 -14.71 11.93 -14.51
C GLY A 155 -14.42 10.41 -14.59
N ILE A 156 -14.31 9.74 -13.44
CA ILE A 156 -14.10 8.29 -13.35
C ILE A 156 -15.47 7.63 -13.20
N GLU A 157 -15.84 6.79 -14.18
CA GLU A 157 -17.09 6.06 -14.15
C GLU A 157 -17.09 5.00 -13.04
N ARG A 158 -18.25 4.81 -12.42
CA ARG A 158 -18.43 3.76 -11.42
C ARG A 158 -18.38 2.38 -12.04
N SER A 159 -17.77 1.46 -11.31
CA SER A 159 -17.71 0.05 -11.68
C SER A 159 -18.06 -0.83 -10.48
N SER A 160 -18.52 -2.06 -10.75
CA SER A 160 -18.81 -3.00 -9.68
C SER A 160 -17.53 -3.58 -9.05
N LEU A 161 -17.60 -3.99 -7.78
CA LEU A 161 -16.52 -4.70 -7.10
C LEU A 161 -16.13 -6.01 -7.80
N ASP A 162 -17.05 -6.64 -8.53
CA ASP A 162 -16.76 -7.86 -9.27
C ASP A 162 -15.72 -7.63 -10.38
N ASN A 163 -15.70 -6.44 -10.98
CA ASN A 163 -14.72 -6.04 -11.98
C ASN A 163 -13.31 -5.79 -11.39
N LEU A 164 -13.23 -5.62 -10.07
CA LEU A 164 -11.97 -5.39 -9.34
C LEU A 164 -11.39 -6.68 -8.73
N ARG A 165 -12.04 -7.83 -8.94
CA ARG A 165 -11.57 -9.09 -8.37
C ARG A 165 -10.25 -9.53 -8.99
N GLY A 166 -9.22 -9.59 -8.15
CA GLY A 166 -7.94 -10.20 -8.48
C GLY A 166 -7.96 -11.73 -8.41
N GLY A 167 -6.87 -12.32 -8.88
CA GLY A 167 -6.61 -13.75 -8.86
C GLY A 167 -5.30 -14.12 -8.13
N ASP A 168 -4.64 -15.16 -8.63
CA ASP A 168 -3.28 -15.49 -8.25
C ASP A 168 -2.28 -14.49 -8.86
N ALA A 169 -1.00 -14.68 -8.56
CA ALA A 169 0.05 -13.77 -8.98
C ALA A 169 0.18 -13.67 -10.50
N GLU A 170 0.05 -14.79 -11.22
CA GLU A 170 0.17 -14.82 -12.68
C GLU A 170 -1.02 -14.12 -13.35
N TYR A 171 -2.24 -14.38 -12.87
CA TYR A 171 -3.42 -13.68 -13.35
C TYR A 171 -3.29 -12.16 -13.15
N ASN A 172 -2.93 -11.72 -11.94
CA ASN A 172 -2.78 -10.29 -11.64
C ASN A 172 -1.64 -9.65 -12.44
N ALA A 173 -0.54 -10.38 -12.69
CA ALA A 173 0.54 -9.93 -13.55
C ALA A 173 0.09 -9.78 -15.01
N SER A 174 -0.79 -10.66 -15.51
CA SER A 174 -1.36 -10.55 -16.87
C SER A 174 -2.26 -9.31 -17.02
N VAL A 175 -3.10 -9.04 -15.99
CA VAL A 175 -3.92 -7.82 -15.93
C VAL A 175 -3.04 -6.57 -15.91
N PHE A 176 -1.97 -6.58 -15.10
CA PHE A 176 -1.03 -5.47 -15.05
C PHE A 176 -0.38 -5.18 -16.41
N ARG A 177 0.05 -6.21 -17.14
CA ARG A 177 0.59 -6.05 -18.51
C ARG A 177 -0.45 -5.48 -19.46
N ALA A 178 -1.71 -5.93 -19.36
CA ALA A 178 -2.79 -5.44 -20.23
C ALA A 178 -3.13 -3.95 -19.98
N VAL A 179 -3.00 -3.48 -18.75
CA VAL A 179 -3.20 -2.04 -18.39
C VAL A 179 -2.08 -1.17 -18.95
N LEU A 180 -0.85 -1.70 -19.10
CA LEU A 180 0.31 -0.96 -19.58
C LEU A 180 0.50 -1.04 -21.10
N ALA A 181 -0.22 -1.92 -21.81
CA ALA A 181 -0.14 -2.08 -23.25
C ALA A 181 -1.01 -1.07 -24.00
#